data_2d362611a1124db3745b895486768e42
#
_entry.id   2d362611a1124db3745b895486768e42
#
_cell.length_a   1.000
_cell.length_b   1.000
_cell.length_c   1.000
_cell.angle_alpha   90.00
_cell.angle_beta   90.00
_cell.angle_gamma   90.00
#
_symmetry.space_group_name_H-M   'P 1'
#
loop_
_entity.id
_entity.type
_entity.pdbx_description
1 polymer ?
#
loop_
_entity_poly.entity_id
_entity_poly.type
_entity_poly.pdbx_seq_one_letter_code
_entity_poly.pdbx_strand_id
1 'polypeptide(L)'
;DIGIVGNWSYPNYGTALTYYALYHTLCNMGYTVTMLSWPEDSPWKPYEKANLFKKNPYPTWDIAEIPKCRLDLYQYNNRCKTFVLGSDQLLNNNLYNAFGRFIQMDWVKGNRKKIAYGASFGTDYIWGDDADRAEMAYFFQKFDAFSVRETSGRELLDKYYGVKAQVVIDPVFLLSRCEYDRLVSNGKERVPKEQFVFAYILDQTDEKLDQLQKCIEWIGIPMRSVSDAAPNEHQISAYHGFTEYNVYLEEWMAYIQCSEAVITDSFHGTCMAILAGKPFLAISNDSRGIARFRTLLQLFNLEDRLCENASEISKKRNLLKQCPDRKMIAQCLSRERNRGIEWLKDALTHPLGYKKFSTYDILGDKCETALAHSNEGLSRVNDLERLQREGVTTETKQWEQLEDHRLRLDGADDRLNGLEKLQRESMTTESKQWEQLEDHRLRLDGIVAENDWLKTSINQMVKTIENLEHQNEDLKEQIGKSEEQMKELEHWSILHRIRHFIKDKRKGK
;
A
#
# COMPACT_ATOMS: atom_id res chain seq x y z
N ASP A 1 8.67 18.01 6.13
CA ASP A 1 7.59 18.19 7.11
C ASP A 1 6.58 17.04 7.05
N ILE A 2 6.16 16.61 5.84
CA ILE A 2 5.10 15.62 5.62
C ILE A 2 5.63 14.43 4.84
N GLY A 3 5.38 13.21 5.33
CA GLY A 3 5.58 11.96 4.59
C GLY A 3 4.25 11.46 4.04
N ILE A 4 4.13 11.26 2.71
CA ILE A 4 2.97 10.59 2.11
C ILE A 4 3.21 9.09 2.10
N VAL A 5 2.28 8.34 2.69
CA VAL A 5 2.27 6.88 2.79
C VAL A 5 1.22 6.32 1.83
N GLY A 6 1.60 5.31 1.05
CA GLY A 6 0.66 4.63 0.17
C GLY A 6 1.33 3.98 -1.04
N ASN A 7 0.52 3.53 -1.98
CA ASN A 7 0.95 2.77 -3.16
C ASN A 7 1.28 3.64 -4.39
N TRP A 8 1.86 4.82 -4.18
CA TRP A 8 2.10 5.84 -5.21
C TRP A 8 2.94 5.36 -6.42
N SER A 9 3.78 4.35 -6.23
CA SER A 9 4.60 3.75 -7.30
C SER A 9 3.89 2.64 -8.08
N TYR A 10 2.65 2.31 -7.74
CA TYR A 10 1.87 1.29 -8.44
C TYR A 10 1.57 1.73 -9.88
N PRO A 11 1.76 0.85 -10.89
CA PRO A 11 1.61 1.21 -12.31
C PRO A 11 0.14 1.31 -12.71
N ASN A 12 -0.56 2.32 -12.19
CA ASN A 12 -1.95 2.64 -12.53
C ASN A 12 -2.13 4.15 -12.64
N TYR A 13 -2.75 4.63 -13.73
CA TYR A 13 -2.93 6.08 -13.98
C TYR A 13 -3.71 6.77 -12.86
N GLY A 14 -4.76 6.13 -12.37
CA GLY A 14 -5.58 6.68 -11.28
C GLY A 14 -4.79 6.86 -10.00
N THR A 15 -4.03 5.85 -9.62
CA THR A 15 -3.13 5.90 -8.46
C THR A 15 -2.09 6.99 -8.63
N ALA A 16 -1.37 7.01 -9.75
CA ALA A 16 -0.35 8.04 -10.03
C ALA A 16 -0.93 9.44 -9.95
N LEU A 17 -2.11 9.67 -10.52
CA LEU A 17 -2.78 10.98 -10.52
C LEU A 17 -3.25 11.41 -9.12
N THR A 18 -3.75 10.47 -8.33
CA THR A 18 -4.18 10.72 -6.95
C THR A 18 -3.03 11.21 -6.09
N TYR A 19 -1.88 10.55 -6.18
CA TYR A 19 -0.69 10.95 -5.42
C TYR A 19 -0.05 12.22 -5.98
N TYR A 20 -0.07 12.41 -7.30
CA TYR A 20 0.32 13.68 -7.92
C TYR A 20 -0.50 14.85 -7.35
N ALA A 21 -1.81 14.68 -7.30
CA ALA A 21 -2.72 15.71 -6.79
C ALA A 21 -2.50 15.99 -5.29
N LEU A 22 -2.38 14.96 -4.48
CA LEU A 22 -2.14 15.11 -3.04
C LEU A 22 -0.79 15.77 -2.74
N TYR A 23 0.28 15.32 -3.41
CA TYR A 23 1.62 15.89 -3.27
C TYR A 23 1.62 17.38 -3.58
N HIS A 24 1.13 17.77 -4.76
CA HIS A 24 1.10 19.16 -5.17
C HIS A 24 0.17 20.02 -4.32
N THR A 25 -0.95 19.48 -3.86
CA THR A 25 -1.84 20.18 -2.93
C THR A 25 -1.12 20.53 -1.63
N LEU A 26 -0.40 19.58 -1.04
CA LEU A 26 0.35 19.83 0.19
C LEU A 26 1.53 20.79 -0.04
N CYS A 27 2.22 20.69 -1.16
CA CYS A 27 3.26 21.66 -1.55
C CYS A 27 2.69 23.07 -1.73
N ASN A 28 1.52 23.21 -2.40
CA ASN A 28 0.83 24.48 -2.57
C ASN A 28 0.36 25.09 -1.25
N MET A 29 0.19 24.26 -0.21
CA MET A 29 -0.08 24.71 1.17
C MET A 29 1.19 25.14 1.93
N GLY A 30 2.37 25.06 1.31
CA GLY A 30 3.66 25.50 1.86
C GLY A 30 4.44 24.43 2.64
N TYR A 31 4.06 23.18 2.55
CA TYR A 31 4.79 22.09 3.21
C TYR A 31 5.88 21.49 2.31
N THR A 32 6.96 21.04 2.92
CA THR A 32 7.88 20.12 2.27
C THR A 32 7.32 18.70 2.38
N VAL A 33 7.25 17.99 1.26
CA VAL A 33 6.57 16.70 1.16
C VAL A 33 7.54 15.65 0.65
N THR A 34 7.58 14.49 1.31
CA THR A 34 8.38 13.32 0.92
C THR A 34 7.46 12.16 0.61
N MET A 35 7.68 11.49 -0.52
CA MET A 35 7.00 10.24 -0.86
C MET A 35 7.69 9.07 -0.18
N LEU A 36 6.94 8.23 0.53
CA LEU A 36 7.44 7.09 1.28
C LEU A 36 7.00 5.78 0.63
N SER A 37 7.92 4.81 0.59
CA SER A 37 7.66 3.47 0.05
C SER A 37 7.62 2.43 1.17
N TRP A 38 6.89 1.34 0.93
CA TRP A 38 6.95 0.15 1.78
C TRP A 38 8.27 -0.61 1.55
N PRO A 39 8.66 -1.48 2.50
CA PRO A 39 9.94 -2.17 2.43
C PRO A 39 10.04 -3.18 1.28
N GLU A 40 11.26 -3.46 0.83
CA GLU A 40 11.56 -4.47 -0.20
C GLU A 40 11.24 -5.91 0.24
N ASP A 41 11.30 -6.19 1.55
CA ASP A 41 10.96 -7.50 2.14
C ASP A 41 9.46 -7.72 2.32
N SER A 42 8.62 -6.75 1.94
CA SER A 42 7.17 -6.90 1.96
C SER A 42 6.71 -7.98 0.96
N PRO A 43 5.57 -8.65 1.21
CA PRO A 43 5.00 -9.63 0.29
C PRO A 43 4.85 -9.11 -1.14
N TRP A 44 4.52 -7.83 -1.27
CA TRP A 44 4.57 -7.10 -2.53
C TRP A 44 5.81 -6.22 -2.56
N LYS A 45 6.68 -6.47 -3.54
CA LYS A 45 7.85 -5.63 -3.71
C LYS A 45 7.44 -4.23 -4.18
N PRO A 46 8.12 -3.18 -3.70
CA PRO A 46 7.93 -1.84 -4.25
C PRO A 46 8.20 -1.87 -5.75
N TYR A 47 7.33 -1.26 -6.52
CA TYR A 47 7.57 -1.12 -7.95
C TYR A 47 8.78 -0.20 -8.14
N GLU A 48 9.78 -0.66 -8.85
CA GLU A 48 10.75 0.23 -9.43
C GLU A 48 9.99 1.23 -10.29
N LYS A 49 10.10 2.50 -9.94
CA LYS A 49 9.40 3.67 -10.49
C LYS A 49 8.67 3.38 -11.79
N ALA A 50 7.40 3.02 -11.71
CA ALA A 50 6.58 2.90 -12.92
C ALA A 50 6.59 4.27 -13.59
N ASN A 51 7.34 4.41 -14.67
CA ASN A 51 7.48 5.68 -15.36
C ASN A 51 6.21 5.96 -16.17
N LEU A 52 5.12 6.26 -15.47
CA LEU A 52 3.83 6.56 -16.07
C LEU A 52 3.77 7.98 -16.65
N PHE A 53 4.74 8.84 -16.35
CA PHE A 53 4.77 10.21 -16.82
C PHE A 53 5.74 10.37 -17.99
N LYS A 54 5.32 11.06 -19.07
CA LYS A 54 6.15 11.39 -20.23
C LYS A 54 7.29 12.33 -19.86
N LYS A 55 6.96 13.35 -19.06
CA LYS A 55 7.92 14.22 -18.40
C LYS A 55 7.92 13.84 -16.94
N ASN A 56 8.82 12.92 -16.59
CA ASN A 56 8.92 12.39 -15.25
C ASN A 56 8.84 13.51 -14.19
N PRO A 57 7.75 13.65 -13.41
CA PRO A 57 7.66 14.62 -12.33
C PRO A 57 8.48 14.19 -11.12
N TYR A 58 8.87 12.91 -11.05
CA TYR A 58 9.63 12.34 -9.95
C TYR A 58 10.96 13.07 -9.68
N PRO A 59 11.68 13.69 -10.65
CA PRO A 59 12.83 14.51 -10.32
C PRO A 59 12.51 15.71 -9.43
N THR A 60 11.26 16.18 -9.45
CA THR A 60 10.81 17.28 -8.60
C THR A 60 10.20 16.84 -7.27
N TRP A 61 9.93 15.54 -7.14
CA TRP A 61 9.43 14.97 -5.90
C TRP A 61 10.59 14.59 -4.99
N ASP A 62 10.44 14.87 -3.71
CA ASP A 62 11.30 14.31 -2.69
C ASP A 62 10.81 12.88 -2.41
N ILE A 63 11.60 11.90 -2.85
CA ILE A 63 11.31 10.48 -2.69
C ILE A 63 12.33 9.91 -1.72
N ALA A 64 11.87 9.33 -0.63
CA ALA A 64 12.74 8.63 0.31
C ALA A 64 13.30 7.35 -0.33
N GLU A 65 14.49 6.95 0.11
CA GLU A 65 15.05 5.64 -0.25
C GLU A 65 14.07 4.53 0.15
N ILE A 66 13.98 3.51 -0.71
CA ILE A 66 13.14 2.34 -0.42
C ILE A 66 13.78 1.59 0.75
N PRO A 67 13.06 1.34 1.85
CA PRO A 67 13.58 0.58 2.97
C PRO A 67 13.86 -0.86 2.54
N LYS A 68 14.97 -1.43 2.99
CA LYS A 68 15.30 -2.83 2.70
C LYS A 68 14.42 -3.78 3.49
N CYS A 69 14.15 -3.41 4.73
CA CYS A 69 13.30 -4.18 5.63
C CYS A 69 12.40 -3.27 6.47
N ARG A 70 11.47 -3.88 7.19
CA ARG A 70 10.53 -3.18 8.06
C ARG A 70 11.21 -2.26 9.09
N LEU A 71 12.37 -2.64 9.63
CA LEU A 71 13.10 -1.83 10.62
C LEU A 71 13.56 -0.49 10.06
N ASP A 72 13.87 -0.45 8.77
CA ASP A 72 14.31 0.79 8.13
C ASP A 72 13.21 1.84 8.06
N LEU A 73 11.92 1.43 8.18
CA LEU A 73 10.80 2.38 8.24
C LEU A 73 10.95 3.38 9.38
N TYR A 74 11.59 3.00 10.48
CA TYR A 74 11.78 3.89 11.63
C TYR A 74 12.61 5.13 11.31
N GLN A 75 13.48 5.08 10.30
CA GLN A 75 14.25 6.25 9.84
C GLN A 75 13.34 7.39 9.35
N TYR A 76 12.17 7.07 8.82
CA TYR A 76 11.22 8.08 8.37
C TYR A 76 10.74 8.98 9.52
N ASN A 77 10.76 8.47 10.76
CA ASN A 77 10.43 9.27 11.94
C ASN A 77 11.42 10.44 12.17
N ASN A 78 12.63 10.33 11.70
CA ASN A 78 13.62 11.42 11.78
C ASN A 78 13.46 12.45 10.66
N ARG A 79 12.78 12.05 9.56
CA ARG A 79 12.60 12.88 8.38
C ARG A 79 11.29 13.67 8.40
N CYS A 80 10.20 13.08 8.90
CA CYS A 80 8.88 13.66 8.83
C CYS A 80 8.26 13.83 10.22
N LYS A 81 7.51 14.93 10.41
CA LYS A 81 6.74 15.22 11.63
C LYS A 81 5.28 14.79 11.51
N THR A 82 4.76 14.75 10.29
CA THR A 82 3.40 14.34 9.96
C THR A 82 3.44 13.29 8.86
N PHE A 83 2.61 12.28 8.99
CA PHE A 83 2.43 11.23 8.00
C PHE A 83 1.00 11.25 7.49
N VAL A 84 0.85 11.31 6.17
CA VAL A 84 -0.45 11.35 5.51
C VAL A 84 -0.63 10.05 4.72
N LEU A 85 -1.55 9.20 5.16
CA LEU A 85 -2.04 8.09 4.36
C LEU A 85 -2.82 8.66 3.19
N GLY A 86 -2.35 8.36 1.98
CA GLY A 86 -2.98 8.84 0.77
C GLY A 86 -4.32 8.19 0.48
N SER A 87 -4.95 8.65 -0.57
CA SER A 87 -6.17 8.06 -1.10
C SER A 87 -5.85 6.79 -1.89
N ASP A 88 -6.86 6.09 -2.30
CA ASP A 88 -6.97 4.82 -2.97
C ASP A 88 -7.48 3.73 -2.01
N GLN A 89 -7.62 2.48 -2.48
CA GLN A 89 -8.22 1.37 -1.74
C GLN A 89 -7.31 0.83 -0.62
N LEU A 90 -6.59 1.69 0.07
CA LEU A 90 -5.61 1.32 1.08
C LEU A 90 -6.22 0.69 2.34
N LEU A 91 -7.51 0.89 2.57
CA LEU A 91 -8.21 0.29 3.73
C LEU A 91 -8.73 -1.13 3.43
N ASN A 92 -8.51 -1.63 2.22
CA ASN A 92 -8.91 -2.98 1.84
C ASN A 92 -7.97 -4.01 2.49
N ASN A 93 -8.53 -4.97 3.23
CA ASN A 93 -7.75 -6.00 3.93
C ASN A 93 -6.88 -6.86 2.99
N ASN A 94 -7.27 -7.02 1.73
CA ASN A 94 -6.40 -7.71 0.76
C ASN A 94 -5.06 -7.00 0.56
N LEU A 95 -5.05 -5.66 0.67
CA LEU A 95 -3.82 -4.87 0.64
C LEU A 95 -3.05 -4.92 1.96
N TYR A 96 -3.73 -5.21 3.08
CA TYR A 96 -3.08 -5.47 4.35
C TYR A 96 -2.08 -6.64 4.24
N ASN A 97 -2.50 -7.74 3.64
CA ASN A 97 -1.64 -8.88 3.38
C ASN A 97 -0.49 -8.56 2.40
N ALA A 98 -0.71 -7.59 1.49
CA ALA A 98 0.28 -7.17 0.50
C ALA A 98 1.36 -6.23 1.06
N PHE A 99 0.95 -5.22 1.85
CA PHE A 99 1.85 -4.18 2.37
C PHE A 99 2.21 -4.38 3.84
N GLY A 100 1.68 -5.40 4.48
CA GLY A 100 1.79 -5.59 5.92
C GLY A 100 1.21 -4.38 6.67
N ARG A 101 1.79 -4.06 7.81
CA ARG A 101 1.35 -2.93 8.65
C ARG A 101 1.87 -1.57 8.21
N PHE A 102 2.49 -1.46 7.05
CA PHE A 102 3.02 -0.20 6.52
C PHE A 102 1.94 0.88 6.44
N ILE A 103 0.76 0.50 5.93
CA ILE A 103 -0.39 1.40 5.74
C ILE A 103 -0.99 1.85 7.07
N GLN A 104 -1.01 0.99 8.09
CA GLN A 104 -1.49 1.32 9.43
C GLN A 104 -0.52 2.23 10.20
N MET A 105 0.66 2.47 9.63
CA MET A 105 1.69 3.34 10.23
C MET A 105 2.04 2.96 11.67
N ASP A 106 2.15 1.67 11.97
CA ASP A 106 2.55 1.17 13.28
C ASP A 106 4.01 1.51 13.63
N TRP A 107 4.84 1.69 12.60
CA TRP A 107 6.22 2.15 12.68
C TRP A 107 6.37 3.64 13.02
N VAL A 108 5.29 4.43 12.99
CA VAL A 108 5.33 5.86 13.35
C VAL A 108 5.34 6.01 14.86
N LYS A 109 6.42 6.58 15.37
CA LYS A 109 6.71 6.70 16.82
C LYS A 109 6.62 8.13 17.33
N GLY A 110 6.45 8.24 18.64
CA GLY A 110 6.50 9.52 19.35
C GLY A 110 5.33 10.45 18.99
N ASN A 111 5.53 11.74 19.20
CA ASN A 111 4.53 12.79 18.96
C ASN A 111 4.46 13.18 17.48
N ARG A 112 4.29 12.21 16.60
CA ARG A 112 4.12 12.44 15.16
C ARG A 112 2.66 12.29 14.79
N LYS A 113 2.22 13.17 13.90
CA LYS A 113 0.84 13.19 13.45
C LYS A 113 0.59 12.15 12.38
N LYS A 114 -0.53 11.43 12.49
CA LYS A 114 -1.03 10.48 11.49
C LYS A 114 -2.37 10.96 10.97
N ILE A 115 -2.48 11.17 9.67
CA ILE A 115 -3.69 11.65 8.99
C ILE A 115 -4.01 10.69 7.86
N ALA A 116 -5.28 10.36 7.63
CA ALA A 116 -5.74 9.68 6.42
C ALA A 116 -6.59 10.63 5.59
N TYR A 117 -6.18 10.90 4.35
CA TYR A 117 -6.95 11.76 3.45
C TYR A 117 -7.58 10.96 2.33
N GLY A 118 -8.92 10.91 2.32
CA GLY A 118 -9.70 10.28 1.26
C GLY A 118 -9.39 8.80 1.05
N ALA A 119 -8.93 8.09 2.10
CA ALA A 119 -8.66 6.66 2.04
C ALA A 119 -9.94 5.87 1.69
N SER A 120 -9.82 4.68 1.16
CA SER A 120 -10.95 3.92 0.62
C SER A 120 -10.86 2.44 0.97
N PHE A 121 -12.00 1.82 1.26
CA PHE A 121 -12.12 0.36 1.29
C PHE A 121 -12.30 -0.23 -0.12
N GLY A 122 -12.79 0.60 -1.05
CA GLY A 122 -13.17 0.14 -2.39
C GLY A 122 -14.51 -0.56 -2.43
N THR A 123 -14.90 -1.25 -1.37
CA THR A 123 -16.14 -2.00 -1.21
C THR A 123 -17.02 -1.41 -0.10
N ASP A 124 -18.26 -1.84 -0.02
CA ASP A 124 -19.20 -1.51 1.06
C ASP A 124 -19.28 -2.60 2.15
N TYR A 125 -18.33 -3.54 2.11
CA TYR A 125 -18.16 -4.61 3.09
C TYR A 125 -16.69 -4.76 3.45
N ILE A 126 -16.43 -5.45 4.55
CA ILE A 126 -15.09 -5.69 5.07
C ILE A 126 -14.66 -7.12 4.75
N TRP A 127 -13.44 -7.26 4.27
CA TRP A 127 -12.73 -8.52 4.13
C TRP A 127 -11.99 -8.87 5.43
N GLY A 128 -11.59 -10.12 5.57
CA GLY A 128 -10.78 -10.60 6.68
C GLY A 128 -11.59 -11.11 7.87
N ASP A 129 -10.90 -11.69 8.82
CA ASP A 129 -11.48 -12.25 10.03
C ASP A 129 -11.58 -11.22 11.18
N ASP A 130 -12.03 -11.67 12.36
CA ASP A 130 -12.20 -10.81 13.52
C ASP A 130 -10.85 -10.34 14.08
N ALA A 131 -9.79 -11.15 13.96
CA ALA A 131 -8.46 -10.80 14.44
C ALA A 131 -7.85 -9.67 13.59
N ASP A 132 -7.93 -9.79 12.26
CA ASP A 132 -7.49 -8.74 11.34
C ASP A 132 -8.21 -7.41 11.62
N ARG A 133 -9.54 -7.50 11.85
CA ARG A 133 -10.35 -6.31 12.15
C ARG A 133 -9.96 -5.66 13.47
N ALA A 134 -9.71 -6.46 14.51
CA ALA A 134 -9.30 -5.96 15.82
C ALA A 134 -7.93 -5.27 15.74
N GLU A 135 -6.99 -5.85 15.01
CA GLU A 135 -5.67 -5.26 14.80
C GLU A 135 -5.75 -3.95 14.02
N MET A 136 -6.49 -3.92 12.92
CA MET A 136 -6.70 -2.70 12.14
C MET A 136 -7.38 -1.61 12.97
N ALA A 137 -8.38 -1.95 13.79
CA ALA A 137 -9.05 -1.03 14.68
C ALA A 137 -8.07 -0.37 15.64
N TYR A 138 -7.19 -1.16 16.25
CA TYR A 138 -6.15 -0.66 17.16
C TYR A 138 -5.25 0.38 16.51
N PHE A 139 -4.78 0.15 15.27
CA PHE A 139 -3.93 1.10 14.58
C PHE A 139 -4.68 2.32 14.03
N PHE A 140 -5.89 2.13 13.49
CA PHE A 140 -6.67 3.23 12.94
C PHE A 140 -7.13 4.23 14.00
N GLN A 141 -7.42 3.77 15.23
CA GLN A 141 -7.76 4.64 16.35
C GLN A 141 -6.59 5.53 16.79
N LYS A 142 -5.36 5.25 16.35
CA LYS A 142 -4.18 6.08 16.60
C LYS A 142 -3.96 7.20 15.57
N PHE A 143 -4.81 7.30 14.58
CA PHE A 143 -4.78 8.43 13.65
C PHE A 143 -5.36 9.67 14.34
N ASP A 144 -4.76 10.83 14.08
CA ASP A 144 -5.20 12.12 14.63
C ASP A 144 -6.40 12.67 13.86
N ALA A 145 -6.50 12.39 12.57
CA ALA A 145 -7.63 12.72 11.72
C ALA A 145 -7.81 11.67 10.63
N PHE A 146 -9.06 11.34 10.34
CA PHE A 146 -9.39 10.32 9.36
C PHE A 146 -10.46 10.81 8.40
N SER A 147 -10.19 10.72 7.11
CA SER A 147 -11.21 10.95 6.08
C SER A 147 -11.19 9.86 5.01
N VAL A 148 -12.33 9.65 4.41
CA VAL A 148 -12.58 8.68 3.34
C VAL A 148 -13.25 9.36 2.16
N ARG A 149 -13.18 8.77 0.97
CA ARG A 149 -13.80 9.32 -0.23
C ARG A 149 -15.20 8.76 -0.54
N GLU A 150 -15.65 7.76 0.23
CA GLU A 150 -17.00 7.17 0.07
C GLU A 150 -17.76 7.08 1.40
N THR A 151 -19.10 7.23 1.32
CA THR A 151 -19.98 7.20 2.49
C THR A 151 -19.93 5.84 3.19
N SER A 152 -19.92 4.74 2.42
CA SER A 152 -19.78 3.39 2.97
C SER A 152 -18.50 3.24 3.79
N GLY A 153 -17.36 3.82 3.36
CA GLY A 153 -16.10 3.78 4.09
C GLY A 153 -16.20 4.43 5.48
N ARG A 154 -16.92 5.55 5.58
CA ARG A 154 -17.21 6.19 6.89
C ARG A 154 -18.03 5.28 7.80
N GLU A 155 -19.05 4.64 7.25
CA GLU A 155 -19.92 3.73 8.01
C GLU A 155 -19.17 2.49 8.48
N LEU A 156 -18.32 1.92 7.62
CA LEU A 156 -17.46 0.79 7.95
C LEU A 156 -16.46 1.14 9.06
N LEU A 157 -15.80 2.31 8.98
CA LEU A 157 -14.87 2.77 10.01
C LEU A 157 -15.56 2.97 11.37
N ASP A 158 -16.73 3.59 11.38
CA ASP A 158 -17.47 3.80 12.62
C ASP A 158 -17.93 2.47 13.24
N LYS A 159 -18.54 1.61 12.42
CA LYS A 159 -19.17 0.36 12.88
C LYS A 159 -18.15 -0.68 13.35
N TYR A 160 -17.07 -0.89 12.60
CA TYR A 160 -16.18 -2.02 12.82
C TYR A 160 -14.85 -1.65 13.46
N TYR A 161 -14.43 -0.38 13.34
CA TYR A 161 -13.13 0.08 13.83
C TYR A 161 -13.24 1.15 14.92
N GLY A 162 -14.45 1.64 15.22
CA GLY A 162 -14.66 2.69 16.22
C GLY A 162 -14.00 4.03 15.85
N VAL A 163 -13.77 4.28 14.55
CA VAL A 163 -13.08 5.47 14.04
C VAL A 163 -14.07 6.41 13.39
N LYS A 164 -14.10 7.66 13.87
CA LYS A 164 -14.91 8.71 13.25
C LYS A 164 -14.13 9.32 12.07
N ALA A 165 -14.74 9.23 10.88
CA ALA A 165 -14.16 9.77 9.66
C ALA A 165 -15.11 10.77 8.99
N GLN A 166 -14.55 11.72 8.23
CA GLN A 166 -15.30 12.60 7.36
C GLN A 166 -15.23 12.12 5.92
N VAL A 167 -16.29 12.32 5.15
CA VAL A 167 -16.29 12.08 3.71
C VAL A 167 -15.75 13.34 3.05
N VAL A 168 -14.66 13.18 2.28
CA VAL A 168 -14.01 14.25 1.52
C VAL A 168 -13.94 13.86 0.05
N ILE A 169 -13.74 14.85 -0.80
CA ILE A 169 -13.54 14.61 -2.23
C ILE A 169 -12.18 13.93 -2.48
N ASP A 170 -12.12 13.06 -3.50
CA ASP A 170 -10.85 12.43 -3.90
C ASP A 170 -9.78 13.48 -4.22
N PRO A 171 -8.49 13.22 -3.90
CA PRO A 171 -7.38 14.15 -4.15
C PRO A 171 -7.33 14.69 -5.58
N VAL A 172 -7.72 13.92 -6.58
CA VAL A 172 -7.71 14.38 -7.98
C VAL A 172 -8.56 15.64 -8.21
N PHE A 173 -9.49 15.93 -7.34
CA PHE A 173 -10.31 17.14 -7.41
C PHE A 173 -9.75 18.34 -6.61
N LEU A 174 -8.69 18.14 -5.84
CA LEU A 174 -8.06 19.21 -5.05
C LEU A 174 -7.29 20.19 -5.93
N LEU A 175 -6.72 19.71 -7.03
CA LEU A 175 -6.06 20.57 -8.01
C LEU A 175 -7.06 21.24 -8.96
N SER A 176 -6.70 22.41 -9.43
CA SER A 176 -7.48 23.13 -10.42
C SER A 176 -7.34 22.47 -11.80
N ARG A 177 -8.30 22.74 -12.68
CA ARG A 177 -8.23 22.31 -14.07
C ARG A 177 -6.98 22.84 -14.78
N CYS A 178 -6.55 24.06 -14.50
CA CYS A 178 -5.35 24.64 -15.10
C CYS A 178 -4.07 23.87 -14.79
N GLU A 179 -3.99 23.23 -13.62
CA GLU A 179 -2.85 22.39 -13.25
C GLU A 179 -2.80 21.12 -14.09
N TYR A 180 -3.95 20.51 -14.36
CA TYR A 180 -4.07 19.36 -15.25
C TYR A 180 -3.89 19.73 -16.73
N ASP A 181 -4.34 20.89 -17.17
CA ASP A 181 -4.16 21.34 -18.56
C ASP A 181 -2.67 21.42 -18.95
N ARG A 182 -1.77 21.70 -17.99
CA ARG A 182 -0.32 21.62 -18.22
C ARG A 182 0.16 20.20 -18.50
N LEU A 183 -0.32 19.21 -17.73
CA LEU A 183 0.00 17.80 -17.98
C LEU A 183 -0.56 17.37 -19.33
N VAL A 184 -1.83 17.62 -19.58
CA VAL A 184 -2.51 17.25 -20.82
C VAL A 184 -1.82 17.84 -22.05
N SER A 185 -1.30 19.07 -21.98
CA SER A 185 -0.59 19.68 -23.10
C SER A 185 0.61 18.89 -23.58
N ASN A 186 1.28 18.16 -22.67
CA ASN A 186 2.43 17.30 -22.99
C ASN A 186 2.02 15.98 -23.67
N GLY A 187 0.74 15.58 -23.56
CA GLY A 187 0.22 14.32 -24.12
C GLY A 187 -0.53 14.45 -25.43
N LYS A 188 -0.88 15.67 -25.87
CA LYS A 188 -1.76 15.88 -27.03
C LYS A 188 -1.20 15.41 -28.36
N GLU A 189 0.11 15.34 -28.51
CA GLU A 189 0.76 14.93 -29.76
C GLU A 189 0.38 13.51 -30.21
N ARG A 190 0.12 12.62 -29.27
CA ARG A 190 -0.22 11.20 -29.54
C ARG A 190 -1.72 11.00 -29.77
N VAL A 191 -2.55 11.96 -29.40
CA VAL A 191 -4.00 11.82 -29.53
C VAL A 191 -4.42 11.94 -30.99
N PRO A 192 -5.27 11.02 -31.51
CA PRO A 192 -5.80 11.11 -32.87
C PRO A 192 -6.48 12.42 -33.14
N LYS A 193 -6.37 12.92 -34.38
CA LYS A 193 -7.01 14.18 -34.82
C LYS A 193 -8.48 14.00 -35.20
N GLU A 194 -8.86 12.78 -35.58
CA GLU A 194 -10.26 12.44 -35.82
C GLU A 194 -11.08 12.39 -34.55
N GLN A 195 -12.39 12.54 -34.68
CA GLN A 195 -13.32 12.37 -33.56
C GLN A 195 -13.35 10.91 -33.10
N PHE A 196 -13.37 10.68 -31.80
CA PHE A 196 -13.41 9.35 -31.20
C PHE A 196 -14.15 9.29 -29.87
N VAL A 197 -14.68 8.13 -29.52
CA VAL A 197 -15.11 7.79 -28.16
C VAL A 197 -13.95 7.14 -27.45
N PHE A 198 -13.66 7.58 -26.24
CA PHE A 198 -12.61 6.99 -25.42
C PHE A 198 -13.17 5.94 -24.47
N ALA A 199 -12.72 4.71 -24.57
CA ALA A 199 -13.07 3.62 -23.68
C ALA A 199 -11.87 3.26 -22.80
N TYR A 200 -12.03 3.36 -21.47
CA TYR A 200 -11.01 2.95 -20.50
C TYR A 200 -11.60 1.93 -19.55
N ILE A 201 -11.41 0.67 -19.88
CA ILE A 201 -11.99 -0.49 -19.20
C ILE A 201 -10.88 -1.32 -18.58
N LEU A 202 -10.88 -1.40 -17.25
CA LEU A 202 -9.90 -2.15 -16.48
C LEU A 202 -10.19 -3.65 -16.45
N ASP A 203 -11.46 -4.01 -16.28
CA ASP A 203 -11.92 -5.40 -16.21
C ASP A 203 -12.78 -5.72 -17.43
N GLN A 204 -12.13 -6.18 -18.46
CA GLN A 204 -12.75 -6.50 -19.76
C GLN A 204 -13.50 -7.82 -19.68
N THR A 205 -14.76 -7.81 -20.07
CA THR A 205 -15.58 -8.99 -20.26
C THR A 205 -16.21 -8.96 -21.65
N ASP A 206 -16.49 -10.12 -22.22
CA ASP A 206 -17.14 -10.22 -23.55
C ASP A 206 -18.46 -9.44 -23.60
N GLU A 207 -19.22 -9.45 -22.50
CA GLU A 207 -20.47 -8.70 -22.40
C GLU A 207 -20.23 -7.19 -22.49
N LYS A 208 -19.25 -6.65 -21.76
CA LYS A 208 -18.89 -5.23 -21.83
C LYS A 208 -18.45 -4.86 -23.24
N LEU A 209 -17.62 -5.69 -23.86
CA LEU A 209 -17.11 -5.45 -25.22
C LEU A 209 -18.21 -5.43 -26.26
N ASP A 210 -19.17 -6.37 -26.21
CA ASP A 210 -20.34 -6.42 -27.07
C ASP A 210 -21.20 -5.15 -26.95
N GLN A 211 -21.41 -4.69 -25.72
CA GLN A 211 -22.18 -3.46 -25.45
C GLN A 211 -21.45 -2.20 -25.93
N LEU A 212 -20.12 -2.15 -25.76
CA LEU A 212 -19.30 -1.06 -26.29
C LEU A 212 -19.39 -1.01 -27.81
N GLN A 213 -19.29 -2.15 -28.49
CA GLN A 213 -19.40 -2.24 -29.94
C GLN A 213 -20.76 -1.70 -30.44
N LYS A 214 -21.87 -2.10 -29.79
CA LYS A 214 -23.20 -1.57 -30.11
C LYS A 214 -23.31 -0.06 -29.91
N CYS A 215 -22.64 0.48 -28.88
CA CYS A 215 -22.62 1.93 -28.66
C CYS A 215 -21.86 2.67 -29.74
N ILE A 216 -20.72 2.14 -30.19
CA ILE A 216 -19.89 2.72 -31.23
C ILE A 216 -20.63 2.75 -32.57
N GLU A 217 -21.26 1.64 -32.94
CA GLU A 217 -22.09 1.55 -34.14
C GLU A 217 -23.24 2.59 -34.13
N TRP A 218 -23.85 2.79 -32.95
CA TRP A 218 -24.91 3.78 -32.80
C TRP A 218 -24.39 5.23 -32.85
N ILE A 219 -23.20 5.51 -32.26
CA ILE A 219 -22.61 6.86 -32.27
C ILE A 219 -22.08 7.20 -33.66
N GLY A 220 -21.53 6.22 -34.38
CA GLY A 220 -21.00 6.38 -35.74
C GLY A 220 -19.58 6.99 -35.79
N ILE A 221 -18.84 7.01 -34.68
CA ILE A 221 -17.45 7.44 -34.61
C ILE A 221 -16.58 6.36 -33.98
N PRO A 222 -15.28 6.26 -34.35
CA PRO A 222 -14.41 5.20 -33.87
C PRO A 222 -14.18 5.26 -32.35
N MET A 223 -13.89 4.12 -31.76
CA MET A 223 -13.42 3.99 -30.41
C MET A 223 -11.90 4.03 -30.36
N ARG A 224 -11.36 4.60 -29.28
CA ARG A 224 -9.98 4.50 -28.87
C ARG A 224 -9.92 4.02 -27.43
N SER A 225 -8.95 3.17 -27.13
CA SER A 225 -8.71 2.72 -25.76
C SER A 225 -7.21 2.74 -25.45
N VAL A 226 -6.87 2.71 -24.18
CA VAL A 226 -5.49 2.61 -23.71
C VAL A 226 -5.40 1.56 -22.61
N SER A 227 -4.24 0.95 -22.47
CA SER A 227 -3.91 0.06 -21.37
C SER A 227 -2.82 0.70 -20.52
N ASP A 228 -2.98 0.69 -19.22
CA ASP A 228 -2.01 1.16 -18.21
C ASP A 228 -0.98 0.10 -17.84
N ALA A 229 -1.20 -1.16 -18.24
CA ALA A 229 -0.28 -2.25 -18.00
C ALA A 229 0.54 -2.58 -19.27
N ALA A 230 1.71 -3.16 -19.08
CA ALA A 230 2.34 -3.90 -20.16
C ALA A 230 1.31 -4.91 -20.69
N PRO A 231 1.15 -5.02 -22.02
CA PRO A 231 0.10 -5.83 -22.61
C PRO A 231 0.24 -7.28 -22.14
N ASN A 232 -0.73 -7.75 -21.37
CA ASN A 232 -0.90 -9.18 -21.20
C ASN A 232 -1.39 -9.72 -22.54
N GLU A 233 -0.78 -10.80 -23.05
CA GLU A 233 -1.15 -11.40 -24.34
C GLU A 233 -2.65 -11.68 -24.46
N HIS A 234 -3.34 -11.94 -23.36
CA HIS A 234 -4.79 -12.15 -23.31
C HIS A 234 -5.63 -10.86 -23.43
N GLN A 235 -5.10 -9.68 -23.15
CA GLN A 235 -5.81 -8.41 -23.29
C GLN A 235 -5.73 -7.81 -24.68
N ILE A 236 -4.77 -8.23 -25.50
CA ILE A 236 -4.54 -7.72 -26.85
C ILE A 236 -5.70 -8.06 -27.79
N SER A 237 -6.34 -9.21 -27.61
CA SER A 237 -7.40 -9.71 -28.51
C SER A 237 -8.74 -8.99 -28.35
N ALA A 238 -8.98 -8.32 -27.23
CA ALA A 238 -10.31 -7.84 -26.85
C ALA A 238 -10.76 -6.56 -27.56
N TYR A 239 -9.84 -5.68 -27.98
CA TYR A 239 -10.19 -4.38 -28.59
C TYR A 239 -9.92 -4.26 -30.10
N HIS A 240 -9.93 -5.33 -30.87
CA HIS A 240 -9.88 -5.29 -32.35
C HIS A 240 -8.92 -4.26 -32.93
N GLY A 241 -7.72 -4.09 -32.37
CA GLY A 241 -6.69 -3.19 -32.89
C GLY A 241 -6.83 -1.71 -32.54
N PHE A 242 -7.75 -1.32 -31.66
CA PHE A 242 -7.94 0.08 -31.23
C PHE A 242 -7.31 0.43 -29.90
N THR A 243 -6.56 -0.48 -29.27
CA THR A 243 -5.91 -0.23 -27.97
C THR A 243 -4.50 0.27 -28.19
N GLU A 244 -4.19 1.43 -27.60
CA GLU A 244 -2.85 1.97 -27.52
C GLU A 244 -2.15 1.45 -26.26
N TYR A 245 -0.90 1.04 -26.42
CA TYR A 245 -0.05 0.54 -25.36
C TYR A 245 1.08 1.53 -25.05
N ASN A 246 1.68 1.41 -23.86
CA ASN A 246 2.77 2.27 -23.41
C ASN A 246 2.40 3.75 -23.50
N VAL A 247 1.19 4.06 -23.07
CA VAL A 247 0.66 5.43 -23.00
C VAL A 247 1.08 6.04 -21.67
N TYR A 248 1.58 7.26 -21.72
CA TYR A 248 1.89 8.01 -20.50
C TYR A 248 0.64 8.61 -19.88
N LEU A 249 0.73 9.00 -18.60
CA LEU A 249 -0.38 9.60 -17.86
C LEU A 249 -0.91 10.86 -18.57
N GLU A 250 -0.01 11.71 -19.05
CA GLU A 250 -0.37 12.94 -19.78
C GLU A 250 -1.15 12.62 -21.08
N GLU A 251 -0.77 11.53 -21.74
CA GLU A 251 -1.44 11.07 -22.94
C GLU A 251 -2.82 10.49 -22.63
N TRP A 252 -2.91 9.62 -21.58
CA TRP A 252 -4.19 9.11 -21.08
C TRP A 252 -5.18 10.24 -20.73
N MET A 253 -4.71 11.27 -20.05
CA MET A 253 -5.52 12.46 -19.73
C MET A 253 -5.92 13.22 -21.00
N ALA A 254 -5.02 13.31 -21.98
CA ALA A 254 -5.29 13.96 -23.26
C ALA A 254 -6.33 13.20 -24.08
N TYR A 255 -6.29 11.86 -24.09
CA TYR A 255 -7.35 11.03 -24.70
C TYR A 255 -8.72 11.36 -24.09
N ILE A 256 -8.83 11.44 -22.77
CA ILE A 256 -10.08 11.83 -22.08
C ILE A 256 -10.50 13.24 -22.51
N GLN A 257 -9.58 14.21 -22.49
CA GLN A 257 -9.89 15.61 -22.77
C GLN A 257 -10.27 15.85 -24.24
N CYS A 258 -9.68 15.11 -25.17
CA CYS A 258 -9.92 15.28 -26.62
C CYS A 258 -11.05 14.41 -27.16
N SER A 259 -11.51 13.37 -26.45
CA SER A 259 -12.60 12.51 -26.89
C SER A 259 -13.94 13.24 -26.98
N GLU A 260 -14.87 12.74 -27.78
CA GLU A 260 -16.27 13.21 -27.80
C GLU A 260 -17.05 12.71 -26.59
N ALA A 261 -16.76 11.49 -26.14
CA ALA A 261 -17.36 10.88 -24.96
C ALA A 261 -16.41 9.87 -24.31
N VAL A 262 -16.66 9.54 -23.05
CA VAL A 262 -15.88 8.58 -22.28
C VAL A 262 -16.78 7.44 -21.79
N ILE A 263 -16.31 6.20 -21.93
CA ILE A 263 -16.94 5.03 -21.32
C ILE A 263 -15.88 4.34 -20.46
N THR A 264 -16.14 4.14 -19.17
CA THR A 264 -15.11 3.61 -18.27
C THR A 264 -15.70 2.84 -17.09
N ASP A 265 -15.00 1.79 -16.66
CA ASP A 265 -15.24 1.11 -15.39
C ASP A 265 -14.18 1.49 -14.34
N SER A 266 -13.36 2.49 -14.65
CA SER A 266 -12.39 3.07 -13.74
C SER A 266 -13.00 4.23 -12.94
N PHE A 267 -12.85 4.18 -11.63
CA PHE A 267 -13.23 5.32 -10.77
C PHE A 267 -12.50 6.61 -11.17
N HIS A 268 -11.19 6.56 -11.39
CA HIS A 268 -10.44 7.74 -11.77
C HIS A 268 -10.68 8.16 -13.23
N GLY A 269 -11.01 7.21 -14.10
CA GLY A 269 -11.52 7.52 -15.44
C GLY A 269 -12.79 8.37 -15.37
N THR A 270 -13.71 8.02 -14.47
CA THR A 270 -14.92 8.79 -14.21
C THR A 270 -14.61 10.16 -13.62
N CYS A 271 -13.71 10.26 -12.64
CA CYS A 271 -13.25 11.53 -12.07
C CYS A 271 -12.73 12.47 -13.16
N MET A 272 -11.89 11.97 -14.05
CA MET A 272 -11.30 12.75 -15.14
C MET A 272 -12.32 13.14 -16.20
N ALA A 273 -13.31 12.30 -16.50
CA ALA A 273 -14.42 12.68 -17.40
C ALA A 273 -15.26 13.83 -16.82
N ILE A 274 -15.50 13.83 -15.52
CA ILE A 274 -16.18 14.92 -14.80
C ILE A 274 -15.35 16.20 -14.86
N LEU A 275 -14.06 16.13 -14.53
CA LEU A 275 -13.13 17.28 -14.58
C LEU A 275 -13.02 17.87 -15.98
N ALA A 276 -12.99 17.04 -17.01
CA ALA A 276 -12.94 17.45 -18.40
C ALA A 276 -14.29 17.96 -18.91
N GLY A 277 -15.39 17.74 -18.17
CA GLY A 277 -16.77 18.11 -18.56
C GLY A 277 -17.23 17.36 -19.82
N LYS A 278 -16.82 16.09 -19.96
CA LYS A 278 -17.14 15.24 -21.09
C LYS A 278 -18.46 14.48 -20.87
N PRO A 279 -19.21 14.19 -21.94
CA PRO A 279 -20.21 13.14 -21.91
C PRO A 279 -19.57 11.83 -21.46
N PHE A 280 -20.19 11.08 -20.56
CA PHE A 280 -19.61 9.81 -20.12
C PHE A 280 -20.66 8.81 -19.64
N LEU A 281 -20.26 7.55 -19.63
CA LEU A 281 -20.91 6.46 -18.86
C LEU A 281 -19.85 5.82 -17.96
N ALA A 282 -20.20 5.67 -16.68
CA ALA A 282 -19.43 4.91 -15.70
C ALA A 282 -20.06 3.52 -15.57
N ILE A 283 -19.24 2.47 -15.65
CA ILE A 283 -19.70 1.09 -15.54
C ILE A 283 -19.31 0.58 -14.16
N SER A 284 -20.27 -0.02 -13.45
CA SER A 284 -19.99 -0.73 -12.21
C SER A 284 -18.98 -1.84 -12.43
N ASN A 285 -18.16 -2.02 -11.43
CA ASN A 285 -17.19 -3.10 -11.39
C ASN A 285 -17.30 -3.79 -10.03
N ASP A 286 -17.91 -4.97 -10.01
CA ASP A 286 -18.20 -5.70 -8.77
C ASP A 286 -16.95 -6.07 -8.01
N SER A 287 -15.86 -6.42 -8.73
CA SER A 287 -14.59 -6.77 -8.12
C SER A 287 -13.88 -5.58 -7.45
N ARG A 288 -14.19 -4.36 -7.90
CA ARG A 288 -13.57 -3.11 -7.41
C ARG A 288 -14.52 -2.24 -6.59
N GLY A 289 -15.78 -2.66 -6.41
CA GLY A 289 -16.81 -2.01 -5.60
C GLY A 289 -17.49 -0.81 -6.26
N ILE A 290 -18.81 -0.78 -6.18
CA ILE A 290 -19.68 0.26 -6.76
C ILE A 290 -19.84 1.49 -5.86
N ALA A 291 -19.65 1.35 -4.55
CA ALA A 291 -19.96 2.38 -3.55
C ALA A 291 -19.25 3.73 -3.83
N ARG A 292 -18.01 3.68 -4.31
CA ARG A 292 -17.23 4.87 -4.70
C ARG A 292 -17.90 5.65 -5.83
N PHE A 293 -18.36 4.94 -6.85
CA PHE A 293 -19.06 5.55 -7.99
C PHE A 293 -20.37 6.20 -7.55
N ARG A 294 -21.16 5.50 -6.72
CA ARG A 294 -22.41 6.04 -6.20
C ARG A 294 -22.18 7.33 -5.41
N THR A 295 -21.23 7.33 -4.47
CA THR A 295 -20.90 8.54 -3.70
C THR A 295 -20.43 9.67 -4.61
N LEU A 296 -19.54 9.40 -5.56
CA LEU A 296 -19.04 10.41 -6.49
C LEU A 296 -20.15 10.99 -7.36
N LEU A 297 -20.92 10.13 -8.01
CA LEU A 297 -21.94 10.56 -8.96
C LEU A 297 -23.10 11.29 -8.27
N GLN A 298 -23.50 10.84 -7.08
CA GLN A 298 -24.46 11.53 -6.24
C GLN A 298 -23.99 12.94 -5.87
N LEU A 299 -22.70 13.11 -5.56
CA LEU A 299 -22.15 14.42 -5.24
C LEU A 299 -22.33 15.44 -6.37
N PHE A 300 -22.30 14.95 -7.62
CA PHE A 300 -22.42 15.78 -8.83
C PHE A 300 -23.81 15.71 -9.50
N ASN A 301 -24.81 15.05 -8.90
CA ASN A 301 -26.13 14.78 -9.49
C ASN A 301 -26.00 14.13 -10.90
N LEU A 302 -25.18 13.10 -11.00
CA LEU A 302 -24.86 12.39 -12.24
C LEU A 302 -25.11 10.87 -12.12
N GLU A 303 -26.00 10.44 -11.21
CA GLU A 303 -26.31 9.04 -10.92
C GLU A 303 -26.86 8.31 -12.15
N ASP A 304 -27.56 9.05 -13.03
CA ASP A 304 -28.08 8.54 -14.30
C ASP A 304 -26.99 7.97 -15.21
N ARG A 305 -25.73 8.42 -15.05
CA ARG A 305 -24.58 7.99 -15.85
C ARG A 305 -23.92 6.71 -15.35
N LEU A 306 -24.37 6.17 -14.22
CA LEU A 306 -23.88 4.89 -13.71
C LEU A 306 -24.62 3.74 -14.37
N CYS A 307 -23.90 2.87 -15.05
CA CYS A 307 -24.38 1.58 -15.52
C CYS A 307 -24.04 0.52 -14.47
N GLU A 308 -25.05 -0.06 -13.83
CA GLU A 308 -24.83 -1.10 -12.80
C GLU A 308 -24.41 -2.44 -13.39
N ASN A 309 -24.68 -2.65 -14.66
CA ASN A 309 -24.22 -3.80 -15.43
C ASN A 309 -23.99 -3.43 -16.89
N ALA A 310 -23.34 -4.31 -17.63
CA ALA A 310 -22.98 -4.04 -19.02
C ALA A 310 -24.20 -3.80 -19.94
N SER A 311 -25.34 -4.45 -19.70
CA SER A 311 -26.55 -4.28 -20.51
C SER A 311 -27.14 -2.88 -20.47
N GLU A 312 -26.83 -2.09 -19.43
CA GLU A 312 -27.29 -0.71 -19.32
C GLU A 312 -26.54 0.27 -20.21
N ILE A 313 -25.35 -0.08 -20.68
CA ILE A 313 -24.54 0.77 -21.56
C ILE A 313 -25.36 1.17 -22.79
N SER A 314 -25.94 0.20 -23.50
CA SER A 314 -26.78 0.48 -24.69
C SER A 314 -28.06 1.24 -24.33
N LYS A 315 -28.64 1.01 -23.18
CA LYS A 315 -29.87 1.69 -22.72
C LYS A 315 -29.61 3.17 -22.44
N LYS A 316 -28.45 3.49 -21.86
CA LYS A 316 -28.05 4.84 -21.45
C LYS A 316 -27.19 5.58 -22.51
N ARG A 317 -26.98 4.98 -23.68
CA ARG A 317 -26.09 5.51 -24.72
C ARG A 317 -26.38 6.95 -25.15
N ASN A 318 -27.65 7.41 -25.03
CA ASN A 318 -28.01 8.80 -25.33
C ASN A 318 -27.24 9.82 -24.49
N LEU A 319 -26.83 9.45 -23.27
CA LEU A 319 -26.03 10.29 -22.37
C LEU A 319 -24.61 10.53 -22.91
N LEU A 320 -24.11 9.71 -23.84
CA LEU A 320 -22.84 9.91 -24.51
C LEU A 320 -22.84 11.09 -25.50
N LYS A 321 -24.02 11.64 -25.83
CA LYS A 321 -24.18 12.87 -26.66
C LYS A 321 -24.56 14.07 -25.81
N GLN A 322 -24.65 13.93 -24.50
CA GLN A 322 -25.11 14.96 -23.57
C GLN A 322 -24.01 15.35 -22.60
N CYS A 323 -23.45 16.55 -22.75
CA CYS A 323 -22.51 17.07 -21.78
C CYS A 323 -23.21 17.24 -20.41
N PRO A 324 -22.55 16.88 -19.31
CA PRO A 324 -23.02 17.26 -17.98
C PRO A 324 -23.11 18.78 -17.83
N ASP A 325 -23.97 19.25 -16.93
CA ASP A 325 -24.07 20.68 -16.63
C ASP A 325 -22.76 21.21 -16.05
N ARG A 326 -21.98 21.88 -16.90
CA ARG A 326 -20.64 22.41 -16.54
C ARG A 326 -20.71 23.44 -15.42
N LYS A 327 -21.80 24.23 -15.34
CA LYS A 327 -21.94 25.27 -14.30
C LYS A 327 -22.19 24.61 -12.94
N MET A 328 -23.07 23.63 -12.89
CA MET A 328 -23.35 22.84 -11.68
C MET A 328 -22.08 22.10 -11.23
N ILE A 329 -21.38 21.43 -12.14
CA ILE A 329 -20.13 20.73 -11.83
C ILE A 329 -19.09 21.69 -11.25
N ALA A 330 -18.88 22.87 -11.89
CA ALA A 330 -17.90 23.84 -11.42
C ALA A 330 -18.23 24.36 -10.02
N GLN A 331 -19.49 24.61 -9.72
CA GLN A 331 -19.94 25.03 -8.39
C GLN A 331 -19.73 23.93 -7.34
N CYS A 332 -20.09 22.69 -7.67
CA CYS A 332 -19.87 21.55 -6.79
C CYS A 332 -18.38 21.30 -6.54
N LEU A 333 -17.55 21.31 -7.60
CA LEU A 333 -16.11 21.16 -7.48
C LEU A 333 -15.48 22.24 -6.61
N SER A 334 -15.89 23.50 -6.78
CA SER A 334 -15.37 24.60 -5.96
C SER A 334 -15.69 24.38 -4.48
N ARG A 335 -16.94 24.03 -4.17
CA ARG A 335 -17.38 23.76 -2.80
C ARG A 335 -16.62 22.59 -2.17
N GLU A 336 -16.59 21.46 -2.85
CA GLU A 336 -16.00 20.24 -2.28
C GLU A 336 -14.48 20.30 -2.22
N ARG A 337 -13.83 20.96 -3.18
CA ARG A 337 -12.40 21.25 -3.13
C ARG A 337 -12.07 22.09 -1.91
N ASN A 338 -12.80 23.17 -1.68
CA ASN A 338 -12.57 24.03 -0.52
C ASN A 338 -12.76 23.24 0.79
N ARG A 339 -13.82 22.43 0.89
CA ARG A 339 -14.02 21.55 2.06
C ARG A 339 -12.87 20.59 2.27
N GLY A 340 -12.35 19.96 1.19
CA GLY A 340 -11.21 19.05 1.27
C GLY A 340 -9.92 19.76 1.71
N ILE A 341 -9.66 20.95 1.17
CA ILE A 341 -8.50 21.78 1.53
C ILE A 341 -8.61 22.28 2.98
N GLU A 342 -9.78 22.74 3.40
CA GLU A 342 -10.04 23.17 4.78
C GLU A 342 -9.86 22.00 5.75
N TRP A 343 -10.40 20.82 5.42
CA TRP A 343 -10.20 19.63 6.20
C TRP A 343 -8.70 19.26 6.36
N LEU A 344 -7.94 19.31 5.27
CA LEU A 344 -6.48 19.08 5.31
C LEU A 344 -5.77 20.10 6.20
N LYS A 345 -6.10 21.39 6.07
CA LYS A 345 -5.53 22.46 6.89
C LYS A 345 -5.82 22.21 8.37
N ASP A 346 -7.07 21.91 8.70
CA ASP A 346 -7.48 21.63 10.09
C ASP A 346 -6.73 20.40 10.63
N ALA A 347 -6.73 19.30 9.88
CA ALA A 347 -6.03 18.08 10.29
C ALA A 347 -4.52 18.28 10.48
N LEU A 348 -3.88 19.08 9.62
CA LEU A 348 -2.45 19.36 9.69
C LEU A 348 -2.09 20.30 10.85
N THR A 349 -2.93 21.29 11.16
CA THR A 349 -2.66 22.33 12.17
C THR A 349 -3.22 22.01 13.55
N HIS A 350 -4.24 21.17 13.63
CA HIS A 350 -4.84 20.79 14.92
C HIS A 350 -3.77 20.24 15.86
N PRO A 351 -3.81 20.61 17.16
CA PRO A 351 -2.86 20.06 18.13
C PRO A 351 -2.93 18.54 18.18
N LEU A 352 -1.77 17.91 18.38
CA LEU A 352 -1.73 16.47 18.64
C LEU A 352 -2.60 16.14 19.85
N GLY A 353 -3.54 15.23 19.70
CA GLY A 353 -4.24 14.64 20.82
C GLY A 353 -3.24 13.92 21.73
N TYR A 354 -3.52 13.89 23.04
CA TYR A 354 -2.71 13.11 23.97
C TYR A 354 -2.87 11.62 23.65
N LYS A 355 -1.87 11.06 22.96
CA LYS A 355 -1.82 9.62 22.68
C LYS A 355 -1.29 8.93 23.92
N LYS A 356 -2.14 8.17 24.61
CA LYS A 356 -1.68 7.22 25.62
C LYS A 356 -0.88 6.13 24.90
N PHE A 357 0.44 6.18 25.02
CA PHE A 357 1.27 5.01 24.72
C PHE A 357 1.04 4.00 25.84
N SER A 358 0.48 2.85 25.52
CA SER A 358 0.40 1.76 26.47
C SER A 358 1.77 1.09 26.56
N THR A 359 2.07 0.48 27.70
CA THR A 359 3.23 -0.41 27.85
C THR A 359 3.24 -1.49 26.73
N TYR A 360 2.08 -1.80 26.19
CA TYR A 360 1.86 -2.72 25.09
C TYR A 360 2.47 -2.24 23.77
N ASP A 361 2.39 -0.95 23.44
CA ASP A 361 3.02 -0.37 22.27
C ASP A 361 4.54 -0.53 22.31
N ILE A 362 5.11 -0.38 23.50
CA ILE A 362 6.56 -0.51 23.73
C ILE A 362 7.01 -1.97 23.65
N LEU A 363 6.25 -2.89 24.24
CA LEU A 363 6.55 -4.32 24.23
C LEU A 363 6.36 -4.93 22.83
N GLY A 364 5.27 -4.58 22.15
CA GLY A 364 5.03 -5.01 20.76
C GLY A 364 6.18 -4.60 19.86
N ASP A 365 6.65 -3.35 19.95
CA ASP A 365 7.79 -2.87 19.18
C ASP A 365 9.09 -3.62 19.48
N LYS A 366 9.34 -3.95 20.74
CA LYS A 366 10.54 -4.69 21.14
C LYS A 366 10.49 -6.13 20.64
N CYS A 367 9.32 -6.79 20.74
CA CYS A 367 9.12 -8.14 20.22
C CYS A 367 9.25 -8.18 18.70
N GLU A 368 8.67 -7.23 17.97
CA GLU A 368 8.80 -7.15 16.51
C GLU A 368 10.24 -6.87 16.08
N THR A 369 10.95 -6.00 16.81
CA THR A 369 12.37 -5.73 16.56
C THR A 369 13.21 -6.98 16.78
N ALA A 370 12.96 -7.72 17.85
CA ALA A 370 13.66 -8.98 18.14
C ALA A 370 13.34 -10.06 17.10
N LEU A 371 12.07 -10.15 16.67
CA LEU A 371 11.64 -11.11 15.63
C LEU A 371 12.24 -10.77 14.26
N ALA A 372 12.31 -9.48 13.91
CA ALA A 372 12.94 -9.05 12.66
C ALA A 372 14.45 -9.36 12.65
N HIS A 373 15.16 -9.13 13.75
CA HIS A 373 16.57 -9.52 13.88
C HIS A 373 16.77 -11.03 13.81
N SER A 374 15.85 -11.82 14.40
CA SER A 374 15.88 -13.27 14.30
C SER A 374 15.66 -13.76 12.87
N ASN A 375 14.69 -13.19 12.16
CA ASN A 375 14.42 -13.51 10.76
C ASN A 375 15.56 -13.09 9.82
N GLU A 376 16.21 -11.96 10.08
CA GLU A 376 17.42 -11.55 9.37
C GLU A 376 18.57 -12.52 9.61
N GLY A 377 18.72 -13.00 10.84
CA GLY A 377 19.69 -14.06 11.19
C GLY A 377 19.40 -15.36 10.43
N LEU A 378 18.12 -15.79 10.39
CA LEU A 378 17.69 -16.98 9.65
C LEU A 378 17.90 -16.86 8.14
N SER A 379 17.62 -15.69 7.56
CA SER A 379 17.87 -15.42 6.13
C SER A 379 19.35 -15.54 5.80
N ARG A 380 20.23 -15.03 6.66
CA ARG A 380 21.69 -15.13 6.49
C ARG A 380 22.21 -16.56 6.62
N VAL A 381 21.62 -17.33 7.54
CA VAL A 381 21.93 -18.78 7.65
C VAL A 381 21.53 -19.51 6.37
N ASN A 382 20.33 -19.25 5.84
CA ASN A 382 19.89 -19.83 4.58
C ASN A 382 20.77 -19.43 3.38
N ASP A 383 21.25 -18.19 3.35
CA ASP A 383 22.19 -17.74 2.31
C ASP A 383 23.57 -18.43 2.45
N LEU A 384 24.06 -18.62 3.66
CA LEU A 384 25.28 -19.36 3.92
C LEU A 384 25.15 -20.86 3.54
N GLU A 385 24.03 -21.50 3.87
CA GLU A 385 23.73 -22.86 3.42
C GLU A 385 23.66 -22.99 1.90
N ARG A 386 23.07 -21.98 1.22
CA ARG A 386 23.05 -21.93 -0.25
C ARG A 386 24.45 -21.83 -0.82
N LEU A 387 25.30 -20.93 -0.29
CA LEU A 387 26.68 -20.76 -0.71
C LEU A 387 27.51 -22.02 -0.46
N GLN A 388 27.26 -22.72 0.64
CA GLN A 388 27.90 -24.00 0.94
C GLN A 388 27.50 -25.12 -0.04
N ARG A 389 26.20 -25.13 -0.45
CA ARG A 389 25.72 -26.08 -1.49
C ARG A 389 26.28 -25.77 -2.88
N GLU A 390 26.54 -24.52 -3.18
CA GLU A 390 27.12 -24.06 -4.45
C GLU A 390 28.63 -24.27 -4.55
N GLY A 391 29.28 -24.84 -3.52
CA GLY A 391 30.69 -25.28 -3.54
C GLY A 391 31.72 -24.16 -3.51
N VAL A 392 31.34 -23.00 -3.01
CA VAL A 392 32.26 -21.86 -2.82
C VAL A 392 33.06 -22.07 -1.54
N THR A 393 34.21 -22.75 -1.68
CA THR A 393 35.15 -23.02 -0.60
C THR A 393 36.00 -21.79 -0.28
N THR A 394 35.70 -21.12 0.80
CA THR A 394 36.64 -20.26 1.54
C THR A 394 36.33 -20.38 3.04
N GLU A 395 36.68 -21.54 3.62
CA GLU A 395 36.42 -21.88 5.03
C GLU A 395 36.98 -20.83 6.02
N THR A 396 38.11 -20.21 5.76
CA THR A 396 38.74 -19.28 6.70
C THR A 396 37.99 -17.93 6.77
N LYS A 397 37.51 -17.41 5.65
CA LYS A 397 36.72 -16.15 5.63
C LYS A 397 35.31 -16.30 6.18
N GLN A 398 34.75 -17.50 6.10
CA GLN A 398 33.43 -17.80 6.66
C GLN A 398 33.45 -17.86 8.18
N TRP A 399 34.50 -18.42 8.78
CA TRP A 399 34.69 -18.42 10.23
C TRP A 399 34.90 -17.02 10.79
N GLU A 400 35.68 -16.16 10.12
CA GLU A 400 35.82 -14.76 10.53
C GLU A 400 34.51 -13.96 10.46
N GLN A 401 33.67 -14.23 9.47
CA GLN A 401 32.34 -13.60 9.36
C GLN A 401 31.35 -14.14 10.40
N LEU A 402 31.38 -15.43 10.72
CA LEU A 402 30.56 -16.02 11.79
C LEU A 402 30.97 -15.49 13.17
N GLU A 403 32.27 -15.32 13.43
CA GLU A 403 32.76 -14.76 14.67
C GLU A 403 32.42 -13.26 14.80
N ASP A 404 32.49 -12.48 13.71
CA ASP A 404 32.01 -11.09 13.69
C ASP A 404 30.49 -11.00 13.93
N HIS A 405 29.71 -11.97 13.43
CA HIS A 405 28.27 -12.03 13.68
C HIS A 405 27.95 -12.43 15.12
N ARG A 406 28.71 -13.37 15.71
CA ARG A 406 28.59 -13.72 17.11
C ARG A 406 28.86 -12.52 18.01
N LEU A 407 29.93 -11.79 17.74
CA LEU A 407 30.29 -10.57 18.48
C LEU A 407 29.25 -9.45 18.34
N ARG A 408 28.53 -9.39 17.21
CA ARG A 408 27.43 -8.43 17.01
C ARG A 408 26.16 -8.85 17.74
N LEU A 409 25.89 -10.14 17.85
CA LEU A 409 24.77 -10.68 18.66
C LEU A 409 25.05 -10.48 20.15
N ASP A 410 26.27 -10.76 20.63
CA ASP A 410 26.69 -10.47 21.99
C ASP A 410 26.62 -8.96 22.29
N GLY A 411 26.98 -8.10 21.35
CA GLY A 411 26.81 -6.64 21.46
C GLY A 411 25.36 -6.15 21.35
N ALA A 412 24.42 -6.96 20.83
CA ALA A 412 23.00 -6.68 20.86
C ALA A 412 22.39 -7.04 22.24
N ASP A 413 22.84 -8.13 22.84
CA ASP A 413 22.48 -8.53 24.21
C ASP A 413 22.98 -7.52 25.24
N ASP A 414 24.21 -6.99 25.06
CA ASP A 414 24.74 -5.93 25.92
C ASP A 414 23.93 -4.63 25.80
N ARG A 415 23.45 -4.31 24.60
CA ARG A 415 22.56 -3.15 24.38
C ARG A 415 21.18 -3.39 24.97
N LEU A 416 20.65 -4.62 24.90
CA LEU A 416 19.40 -5.00 25.55
C LEU A 416 19.50 -4.86 27.08
N ASN A 417 20.59 -5.39 27.65
CA ASN A 417 20.89 -5.26 29.08
C ASN A 417 21.10 -3.78 29.49
N GLY A 418 21.72 -2.97 28.63
CA GLY A 418 21.87 -1.53 28.82
C GLY A 418 20.52 -0.79 28.82
N LEU A 419 19.60 -1.18 27.93
CA LEU A 419 18.24 -0.63 27.87
C LEU A 419 17.40 -1.05 29.09
N GLU A 420 17.53 -2.29 29.54
CA GLU A 420 16.88 -2.76 30.77
C GLU A 420 17.39 -2.03 32.00
N LYS A 421 18.69 -1.72 32.04
CA LYS A 421 19.28 -0.92 33.11
C LYS A 421 18.77 0.52 33.10
N LEU A 422 18.71 1.17 31.92
CA LEU A 422 18.14 2.50 31.76
C LEU A 422 16.64 2.53 32.14
N GLN A 423 15.92 1.45 31.81
CA GLN A 423 14.51 1.30 32.19
C GLN A 423 14.32 1.18 33.70
N ARG A 424 15.22 0.46 34.41
CA ARG A 424 15.21 0.36 35.87
C ARG A 424 15.57 1.70 36.53
N GLU A 425 16.53 2.43 35.97
CA GLU A 425 16.93 3.77 36.46
C GLU A 425 15.83 4.81 36.20
N SER A 426 15.12 4.74 35.09
CA SER A 426 13.92 5.54 34.79
C SER A 426 12.80 5.24 35.80
N MET A 427 12.54 3.95 36.05
CA MET A 427 11.53 3.54 37.06
C MET A 427 11.84 4.02 38.47
N THR A 428 13.11 4.13 38.86
CA THR A 428 13.49 4.67 40.20
C THR A 428 13.31 6.17 40.29
N THR A 429 13.42 6.89 39.18
CA THR A 429 13.16 8.34 39.11
C THR A 429 11.65 8.60 39.06
N GLU A 430 10.89 7.77 38.36
CA GLU A 430 9.43 7.83 38.32
C GLU A 430 8.78 7.43 39.63
N SER A 431 9.39 6.54 40.43
CA SER A 431 8.89 6.16 41.76
C SER A 431 8.71 7.37 42.70
N LYS A 432 9.57 8.40 42.58
CA LYS A 432 9.41 9.65 43.32
C LYS A 432 8.27 10.53 42.79
N GLN A 433 7.87 10.39 41.57
CA GLN A 433 6.68 11.05 40.99
C GLN A 433 5.38 10.29 41.28
N TRP A 434 5.47 8.98 41.56
CA TRP A 434 4.30 8.14 41.87
C TRP A 434 3.66 8.45 43.24
N GLU A 435 4.41 8.97 44.22
CA GLU A 435 3.81 9.44 45.50
C GLU A 435 2.81 10.59 45.29
N GLN A 436 2.93 11.35 44.20
CA GLN A 436 1.97 12.40 43.84
C GLN A 436 0.79 11.85 42.97
N LEU A 437 0.85 10.63 42.52
CA LEU A 437 -0.13 10.01 41.61
C LEU A 437 -1.08 9.01 42.30
N GLU A 438 -0.93 8.80 43.60
CA GLU A 438 -1.80 7.88 44.36
C GLU A 438 -3.27 8.34 44.43
N ASP A 439 -3.52 9.61 44.17
CA ASP A 439 -4.87 10.18 44.05
C ASP A 439 -5.58 9.77 42.74
N HIS A 440 -4.85 9.19 41.78
CA HIS A 440 -5.41 8.61 40.53
C HIS A 440 -5.75 7.11 40.61
N ARG A 441 -5.52 6.48 41.77
CA ARG A 441 -5.75 5.03 41.99
C ARG A 441 -7.21 4.60 41.86
N LEU A 442 -8.15 5.52 42.00
CA LEU A 442 -9.60 5.25 41.86
C LEU A 442 -10.07 5.07 40.41
N ARG A 443 -9.17 5.24 39.41
CA ARG A 443 -9.47 4.94 37.99
C ARG A 443 -8.95 3.59 37.54
N LEU A 444 -8.37 2.79 38.43
CA LEU A 444 -7.69 1.53 38.09
C LEU A 444 -8.60 0.29 38.01
N ASP A 445 -9.85 0.38 38.44
CA ASP A 445 -10.77 -0.76 38.32
C ASP A 445 -11.11 -1.14 36.84
N GLY A 446 -10.90 -0.19 35.91
CA GLY A 446 -10.95 -0.50 34.48
C GLY A 446 -9.74 -1.29 33.93
N ILE A 447 -8.62 -1.26 34.65
CA ILE A 447 -7.34 -1.87 34.17
C ILE A 447 -7.27 -3.36 34.51
N VAL A 448 -8.10 -3.84 35.42
CA VAL A 448 -8.12 -5.27 35.80
C VAL A 448 -8.63 -6.11 34.64
N ALA A 449 -9.61 -5.63 33.89
CA ALA A 449 -10.10 -6.33 32.68
C ALA A 449 -9.06 -6.36 31.55
N GLU A 450 -8.29 -5.27 31.39
CA GLU A 450 -7.18 -5.22 30.43
C GLU A 450 -6.02 -6.16 30.82
N ASN A 451 -5.78 -6.35 32.13
CA ASN A 451 -4.73 -7.24 32.60
C ASN A 451 -5.02 -8.72 32.32
N ASP A 452 -6.27 -9.14 32.33
CA ASP A 452 -6.62 -10.55 32.04
C ASP A 452 -6.50 -10.85 30.54
N TRP A 453 -6.79 -9.90 29.70
CA TRP A 453 -6.51 -10.01 28.25
C TRP A 453 -5.00 -10.01 27.96
N LEU A 454 -4.23 -9.15 28.65
CA LEU A 454 -2.76 -9.14 28.59
C LEU A 454 -2.14 -10.48 29.00
N LYS A 455 -2.61 -11.08 30.08
CA LYS A 455 -2.17 -12.42 30.51
C LYS A 455 -2.48 -13.48 29.46
N THR A 456 -3.64 -13.41 28.83
CA THR A 456 -4.03 -14.34 27.78
C THR A 456 -3.13 -14.18 26.56
N SER A 457 -2.83 -12.95 26.16
CA SER A 457 -1.96 -12.65 25.01
C SER A 457 -0.49 -13.01 25.28
N ILE A 458 0.01 -12.78 26.50
CA ILE A 458 1.35 -13.21 26.91
C ILE A 458 1.43 -14.74 26.90
N ASN A 459 0.42 -15.44 27.43
CA ASN A 459 0.40 -16.89 27.41
C ASN A 459 0.32 -17.47 25.98
N GLN A 460 -0.32 -16.75 25.09
CA GLN A 460 -0.36 -17.13 23.66
C GLN A 460 0.99 -16.88 22.97
N MET A 461 1.69 -15.80 23.31
CA MET A 461 3.06 -15.53 22.85
C MET A 461 4.05 -16.55 23.43
N VAL A 462 3.95 -16.91 24.69
CA VAL A 462 4.80 -17.93 25.30
C VAL A 462 4.61 -19.27 24.58
N LYS A 463 3.36 -19.68 24.32
CA LYS A 463 3.09 -20.91 23.52
C LYS A 463 3.64 -20.82 22.10
N THR A 464 3.65 -19.64 21.51
CA THR A 464 4.23 -19.45 20.16
C THR A 464 5.74 -19.56 20.22
N ILE A 465 6.37 -19.01 21.24
CA ILE A 465 7.83 -19.12 21.47
C ILE A 465 8.20 -20.60 21.72
N GLU A 466 7.46 -21.30 22.57
CA GLU A 466 7.67 -22.74 22.84
C GLU A 466 7.52 -23.59 21.56
N ASN A 467 6.54 -23.26 20.71
CA ASN A 467 6.40 -23.91 19.41
C ASN A 467 7.55 -23.61 18.44
N LEU A 468 8.06 -22.37 18.45
CA LEU A 468 9.21 -21.99 17.62
C LEU A 468 10.50 -22.61 18.14
N GLU A 469 10.67 -22.77 19.44
CA GLU A 469 11.79 -23.49 20.04
C GLU A 469 11.75 -24.97 19.65
N HIS A 470 10.55 -25.59 19.68
CA HIS A 470 10.38 -26.98 19.25
C HIS A 470 10.66 -27.17 17.75
N GLN A 471 10.18 -26.23 16.92
CA GLN A 471 10.50 -26.25 15.49
C GLN A 471 12.00 -26.05 15.22
N ASN A 472 12.68 -25.28 16.05
CA ASN A 472 14.12 -25.05 15.95
C ASN A 472 14.92 -26.32 16.38
N GLU A 473 14.42 -27.07 17.36
CA GLU A 473 15.01 -28.36 17.73
C GLU A 473 14.80 -29.40 16.63
N ASP A 474 13.59 -29.46 16.05
CA ASP A 474 13.29 -30.34 14.91
C ASP A 474 14.16 -30.01 13.69
N LEU A 475 14.40 -28.73 13.42
CA LEU A 475 15.28 -28.29 12.35
C LEU A 475 16.74 -28.66 12.61
N LYS A 476 17.22 -28.54 13.85
CA LYS A 476 18.57 -28.99 14.22
C LYS A 476 18.73 -30.51 14.04
N GLU A 477 17.72 -31.28 14.38
CA GLU A 477 17.73 -32.72 14.15
C GLU A 477 17.72 -33.09 12.65
N GLN A 478 16.95 -32.32 11.83
CA GLN A 478 16.95 -32.47 10.36
C GLN A 478 18.30 -32.12 9.74
N ILE A 479 18.94 -31.05 10.22
CA ILE A 479 20.28 -30.65 9.79
C ILE A 479 21.28 -31.75 10.14
N GLY A 480 21.24 -32.26 11.35
CA GLY A 480 22.11 -33.39 11.77
C GLY A 480 21.96 -34.66 10.91
N LYS A 481 20.70 -34.99 10.55
CA LYS A 481 20.42 -36.11 9.64
C LYS A 481 20.90 -35.86 8.22
N SER A 482 20.83 -34.61 7.75
CA SER A 482 21.31 -34.21 6.43
C SER A 482 22.84 -34.20 6.35
N GLU A 483 23.54 -33.79 7.42
CA GLU A 483 25.00 -33.88 7.53
C GLU A 483 25.48 -35.35 7.54
N GLU A 484 24.74 -36.22 8.19
CA GLU A 484 25.05 -37.67 8.22
C GLU A 484 24.88 -38.31 6.82
N GLN A 485 23.81 -37.98 6.13
CA GLN A 485 23.59 -38.38 4.73
C GLN A 485 24.64 -37.83 3.77
N MET A 486 25.10 -36.59 3.98
CA MET A 486 26.19 -36.00 3.19
C MET A 486 27.51 -36.76 3.40
N LYS A 487 27.85 -37.09 4.63
CA LYS A 487 29.05 -37.93 4.92
C LYS A 487 28.96 -39.31 4.26
N GLU A 488 27.80 -39.92 4.23
CA GLU A 488 27.59 -41.19 3.50
C GLU A 488 27.77 -41.00 1.99
N LEU A 489 27.23 -39.93 1.40
CA LEU A 489 27.37 -39.65 -0.01
C LEU A 489 28.82 -39.33 -0.41
N GLU A 490 29.59 -38.64 0.43
CA GLU A 490 31.02 -38.44 0.24
C GLU A 490 31.79 -39.76 0.26
N HIS A 491 31.45 -40.63 1.21
CA HIS A 491 32.06 -41.96 1.29
C HIS A 491 31.77 -42.79 0.04
N TRP A 492 30.53 -42.78 -0.45
CA TRP A 492 30.14 -43.40 -1.72
C TRP A 492 30.82 -42.79 -2.94
N SER A 493 31.01 -41.49 -2.98
CA SER A 493 31.74 -40.79 -4.04
C SER A 493 33.21 -41.21 -4.10
N ILE A 494 33.85 -41.34 -2.96
CA ILE A 494 35.25 -41.83 -2.83
C ILE A 494 35.34 -43.28 -3.28
N LEU A 495 34.43 -44.14 -2.83
CA LEU A 495 34.41 -45.52 -3.25
C LEU A 495 34.14 -45.70 -4.75
N HIS A 496 33.30 -44.84 -5.34
CA HIS A 496 33.04 -44.83 -6.79
C HIS A 496 34.28 -44.44 -7.57
N ARG A 497 35.02 -43.44 -7.14
CA ARG A 497 36.33 -43.00 -7.76
C ARG A 497 37.37 -44.08 -7.63
N ILE A 498 37.48 -44.77 -6.52
CA ILE A 498 38.39 -45.88 -6.33
C ILE A 498 38.00 -47.06 -7.24
N ARG A 499 36.74 -47.39 -7.37
CA ARG A 499 36.25 -48.42 -8.32
C ARG A 499 36.57 -48.09 -9.78
N HIS A 500 36.41 -46.82 -10.20
CA HIS A 500 36.77 -46.40 -11.54
C HIS A 500 38.26 -46.46 -11.79
N PHE A 501 39.07 -46.03 -10.84
CA PHE A 501 40.53 -46.12 -10.91
C PHE A 501 41.03 -47.56 -11.00
N ILE A 502 40.42 -48.49 -10.27
CA ILE A 502 40.77 -49.93 -10.33
C ILE A 502 40.31 -50.55 -11.67
N LYS A 503 39.18 -50.09 -12.23
CA LYS A 503 38.67 -50.58 -13.50
C LYS A 503 39.51 -50.13 -14.68
N ASP A 504 40.04 -48.91 -14.63
CA ASP A 504 40.95 -48.37 -15.67
C ASP A 504 42.32 -49.01 -15.62
N LYS A 505 42.84 -49.37 -14.44
CA LYS A 505 44.10 -50.14 -14.34
C LYS A 505 43.97 -51.58 -14.82
N ARG A 506 42.75 -52.16 -14.84
CA ARG A 506 42.54 -53.53 -15.38
C ARG A 506 42.32 -53.61 -16.88
N LYS A 507 42.09 -52.45 -17.54
CA LYS A 507 41.97 -52.38 -19.01
C LYS A 507 43.28 -52.03 -19.73
N GLY A 508 44.35 -51.84 -19.00
CA GLY A 508 45.69 -51.53 -19.51
C GLY A 508 46.71 -52.67 -19.37
N LYS A 509 46.21 -53.94 -19.41
CA LYS A 509 47.08 -55.12 -19.62
C LYS A 509 46.57 -55.91 -20.79
#